data_3ad731a147c9c7c283a1781ea5e9e1b4
#
_entry.id   3ad731a147c9c7c283a1781ea5e9e1b4
#
_cell.length_a   1.000
_cell.length_b   1.000
_cell.length_c   1.000
_cell.angle_alpha   90.00
_cell.angle_beta   90.00
_cell.angle_gamma   90.00
#
_symmetry.space_group_name_H-M   'P 1'
#
loop_
_entity.id
_entity.type
_entity.pdbx_description
1 polymer ?
#
loop_
_entity_poly.entity_id
_entity_poly.type
_entity_poly.pdbx_seq_one_letter_code
_entity_poly.pdbx_strand_id
1 'polypeptide(L)'
;YEGWLWKAEAIVRGGQGPTFGAVTGGFEYTFYQVGGSIVDVGAILEYNYDGRNNNTFIVFENDFFAGVRLSLSDVGSTEFLVGTFIDAKDGSVLISAEAARRFGESWKILIEGTGYIPQRGNVLQFFRNDAYIKLDIEFHY
;
A
#
# COMPACT_ATOMS: atom_id res chain seq x y z
N TYR A 1 -20.38 9.47 8.69
CA TYR A 1 -20.68 8.51 7.61
C TYR A 1 -19.91 7.25 7.91
N GLU A 2 -20.61 6.25 8.41
CA GLU A 2 -20.02 4.97 8.81
C GLU A 2 -19.32 4.31 7.61
N GLY A 3 -18.11 3.79 7.82
CA GLY A 3 -17.34 3.03 6.84
C GLY A 3 -16.44 3.85 5.90
N TRP A 4 -16.57 5.18 5.82
CA TRP A 4 -15.71 6.01 4.99
C TRP A 4 -14.54 6.61 5.77
N LEU A 5 -13.32 6.44 5.26
CA LEU A 5 -12.12 7.13 5.68
C LEU A 5 -11.54 7.90 4.48
N TRP A 6 -11.46 9.22 4.60
CA TRP A 6 -10.82 10.09 3.61
C TRP A 6 -9.41 10.44 4.06
N LYS A 7 -8.46 10.43 3.14
CA LYS A 7 -7.06 10.77 3.36
C LYS A 7 -6.65 11.85 2.38
N ALA A 8 -5.91 12.87 2.84
CA ALA A 8 -5.28 13.86 1.97
C ALA A 8 -4.05 14.41 2.65
N GLU A 9 -2.95 14.48 1.92
CA GLU A 9 -1.70 15.10 2.33
C GLU A 9 -1.13 15.89 1.16
N ALA A 10 -0.58 17.07 1.43
CA ALA A 10 0.10 17.88 0.43
C ALA A 10 1.35 18.52 1.04
N ILE A 11 2.43 18.54 0.27
CA ILE A 11 3.67 19.20 0.65
C ILE A 11 4.15 20.13 -0.46
N VAL A 12 4.79 21.25 -0.07
CA VAL A 12 5.60 22.07 -0.97
C VAL A 12 6.98 22.19 -0.34
N ARG A 13 8.01 21.89 -1.10
CA ARG A 13 9.40 21.96 -0.64
C ARG A 13 10.24 22.83 -1.55
N GLY A 14 10.98 23.77 -0.95
CA GLY A 14 11.91 24.67 -1.63
C GLY A 14 13.20 24.85 -0.84
N GLY A 15 14.16 25.56 -1.40
CA GLY A 15 15.41 25.95 -0.72
C GLY A 15 16.56 24.92 -0.76
N GLN A 16 16.33 23.72 -1.29
CA GLN A 16 17.35 22.67 -1.46
C GLN A 16 17.33 22.11 -2.89
N GLY A 17 17.25 22.98 -3.89
CA GLY A 17 17.08 22.66 -5.30
C GLY A 17 15.80 23.27 -5.87
N PRO A 18 15.29 22.81 -7.02
CA PRO A 18 14.03 23.28 -7.59
C PRO A 18 12.88 23.08 -6.61
N THR A 19 12.01 24.10 -6.49
CA THR A 19 10.79 23.97 -5.69
C THR A 19 9.85 22.99 -6.38
N PHE A 20 9.25 22.08 -5.60
CA PHE A 20 8.25 21.12 -6.07
C PHE A 20 7.09 20.99 -5.09
N GLY A 21 5.97 20.51 -5.58
CA GLY A 21 4.83 20.10 -4.79
C GLY A 21 4.57 18.61 -4.95
N ALA A 22 4.08 17.97 -3.89
CA ALA A 22 3.59 16.60 -3.97
C ALA A 22 2.25 16.52 -3.22
N VAL A 23 1.38 15.66 -3.67
CA VAL A 23 0.05 15.43 -3.08
C VAL A 23 -0.28 13.94 -3.10
N THR A 24 -0.88 13.48 -2.02
CA THR A 24 -1.51 12.17 -1.91
C THR A 24 -2.95 12.37 -1.46
N GLY A 25 -3.88 11.69 -2.08
CA GLY A 25 -5.28 11.73 -1.68
C GLY A 25 -6.00 10.44 -2.04
N GLY A 26 -6.97 10.07 -1.22
CA GLY A 26 -7.71 8.84 -1.44
C GLY A 26 -8.79 8.60 -0.41
N PHE A 27 -9.36 7.41 -0.48
CA PHE A 27 -10.37 6.97 0.47
C PHE A 27 -10.30 5.46 0.69
N GLU A 28 -10.84 5.06 1.82
CA GLU A 28 -11.15 3.67 2.14
C GLU A 28 -12.64 3.58 2.51
N TYR A 29 -13.32 2.56 2.03
CA TYR A 29 -14.66 2.21 2.46
C TYR A 29 -14.67 0.81 3.04
N THR A 30 -15.19 0.69 4.26
CA THR A 30 -15.26 -0.59 4.98
C THR A 30 -16.68 -1.13 4.99
N PHE A 31 -16.85 -2.33 4.47
CA PHE A 31 -18.04 -3.16 4.59
C PHE A 31 -17.88 -4.00 5.85
N TYR A 32 -18.66 -3.71 6.87
CA TYR A 32 -18.59 -4.43 8.15
C TYR A 32 -19.34 -5.75 8.10
N GLN A 33 -18.76 -6.78 8.73
CA GLN A 33 -19.38 -8.08 8.97
C GLN A 33 -20.06 -8.66 7.73
N VAL A 34 -19.34 -8.71 6.61
CA VAL A 34 -19.85 -9.13 5.32
C VAL A 34 -20.53 -10.48 5.40
N GLY A 35 -21.80 -10.54 4.96
CA GLY A 35 -22.61 -11.74 5.03
C GLY A 35 -22.98 -12.20 6.44
N GLY A 36 -22.92 -11.32 7.45
CA GLY A 36 -23.13 -11.68 8.86
C GLY A 36 -21.98 -12.45 9.49
N SER A 37 -20.79 -12.39 8.87
CA SER A 37 -19.57 -13.04 9.34
C SER A 37 -18.77 -12.13 10.29
N ILE A 38 -17.61 -12.62 10.74
CA ILE A 38 -16.63 -11.84 11.53
C ILE A 38 -15.66 -11.04 10.64
N VAL A 39 -15.89 -11.00 9.32
CA VAL A 39 -14.97 -10.40 8.34
C VAL A 39 -15.45 -9.02 7.94
N ASP A 40 -14.59 -8.03 8.12
CA ASP A 40 -14.71 -6.71 7.53
C ASP A 40 -13.87 -6.62 6.26
N VAL A 41 -14.42 -5.97 5.22
CA VAL A 41 -13.75 -5.81 3.93
C VAL A 41 -13.59 -4.33 3.65
N GLY A 42 -12.35 -3.85 3.58
CA GLY A 42 -12.01 -2.48 3.18
C GLY A 42 -11.63 -2.42 1.70
N ALA A 43 -12.23 -1.53 0.94
CA ALA A 43 -11.81 -1.17 -0.41
C ALA A 43 -11.06 0.16 -0.36
N ILE A 44 -9.83 0.20 -0.89
CA ILE A 44 -8.91 1.34 -0.79
C ILE A 44 -8.61 1.84 -2.19
N LEU A 45 -8.69 3.16 -2.39
CA LEU A 45 -8.22 3.83 -3.59
C LEU A 45 -7.47 5.10 -3.21
N GLU A 46 -6.24 5.26 -3.72
CA GLU A 46 -5.41 6.44 -3.49
C GLU A 46 -4.74 6.88 -4.79
N TYR A 47 -4.46 8.16 -4.89
CA TYR A 47 -3.68 8.76 -5.96
C TYR A 47 -2.51 9.54 -5.37
N ASN A 48 -1.32 9.30 -5.92
CA ASN A 48 -0.07 9.93 -5.52
C ASN A 48 0.50 10.73 -6.68
N TYR A 49 0.86 11.98 -6.41
CA TYR A 49 1.55 12.83 -7.36
C TYR A 49 2.77 13.49 -6.71
N ASP A 50 3.91 13.41 -7.39
CA ASP A 50 5.15 14.07 -7.00
C ASP A 50 5.69 14.90 -8.17
N GLY A 51 5.76 16.21 -7.99
CA GLY A 51 6.16 17.18 -9.01
C GLY A 51 7.67 17.36 -9.17
N ARG A 52 8.51 16.48 -8.60
CA ARG A 52 9.95 16.52 -8.83
C ARG A 52 10.28 16.24 -10.30
N ASN A 53 11.37 16.84 -10.79
CA ASN A 53 11.80 16.65 -12.17
C ASN A 53 12.23 15.21 -12.46
N ASN A 54 12.06 14.77 -13.70
CA ASN A 54 12.40 13.44 -14.23
C ASN A 54 13.86 12.99 -14.01
N ASN A 55 14.76 13.87 -13.55
CA ASN A 55 16.13 13.53 -13.19
C ASN A 55 16.28 13.01 -11.75
N THR A 56 15.19 12.92 -11.00
CA THR A 56 15.19 12.39 -9.65
C THR A 56 14.64 10.97 -9.69
N PHE A 57 15.35 10.04 -9.06
CA PHE A 57 14.86 8.68 -8.92
C PHE A 57 13.66 8.66 -7.98
N ILE A 58 12.46 8.56 -8.54
CA ILE A 58 11.20 8.52 -7.82
C ILE A 58 10.47 7.27 -8.27
N VAL A 59 10.04 6.45 -7.32
CA VAL A 59 9.30 5.22 -7.60
C VAL A 59 7.82 5.52 -7.80
N PHE A 60 7.28 6.48 -7.03
CA PHE A 60 5.87 6.87 -7.06
C PHE A 60 5.76 8.36 -7.39
N GLU A 61 5.70 8.70 -8.69
CA GLU A 61 5.62 10.10 -9.14
C GLU A 61 4.24 10.49 -9.69
N ASN A 62 3.47 9.52 -10.15
CA ASN A 62 2.12 9.72 -10.69
C ASN A 62 1.39 8.37 -10.73
N ASP A 63 0.91 7.91 -9.59
CA ASP A 63 0.48 6.54 -9.38
C ASP A 63 -0.90 6.45 -8.76
N PHE A 64 -1.66 5.47 -9.19
CA PHE A 64 -2.85 5.02 -8.48
C PHE A 64 -2.51 3.81 -7.62
N PHE A 65 -3.00 3.81 -6.39
CA PHE A 65 -3.05 2.62 -5.56
C PHE A 65 -4.49 2.14 -5.47
N ALA A 66 -4.71 0.85 -5.70
CA ALA A 66 -5.97 0.17 -5.44
C ALA A 66 -5.70 -1.06 -4.56
N GLY A 67 -6.45 -1.21 -3.49
CA GLY A 67 -6.23 -2.30 -2.53
C GLY A 67 -7.51 -2.80 -1.87
N VAL A 68 -7.40 -4.00 -1.30
CA VAL A 68 -8.43 -4.63 -0.48
C VAL A 68 -7.82 -5.06 0.83
N ARG A 69 -8.46 -4.66 1.92
CA ARG A 69 -8.13 -5.10 3.28
C ARG A 69 -9.21 -6.05 3.78
N LEU A 70 -8.80 -7.14 4.39
CA LEU A 70 -9.67 -8.05 5.12
C LEU A 70 -9.23 -8.01 6.59
N SER A 71 -10.16 -7.70 7.48
CA SER A 71 -9.92 -7.72 8.92
C SER A 71 -10.91 -8.67 9.58
N LEU A 72 -10.40 -9.61 10.36
CA LEU A 72 -11.22 -10.57 11.07
C LEU A 72 -11.36 -10.12 12.54
N SER A 73 -12.59 -10.06 13.03
CA SER A 73 -12.88 -9.82 14.46
C SER A 73 -12.66 -11.11 15.25
N ASP A 74 -11.45 -11.68 15.16
CA ASP A 74 -11.03 -12.87 15.88
C ASP A 74 -10.03 -12.52 17.00
N VAL A 75 -9.78 -13.46 17.90
CA VAL A 75 -8.83 -13.30 19.02
C VAL A 75 -7.41 -13.03 18.53
N GLY A 76 -7.06 -13.51 17.35
CA GLY A 76 -5.75 -13.34 16.74
C GLY A 76 -5.57 -12.01 15.99
N SER A 77 -6.63 -11.18 15.89
CA SER A 77 -6.62 -9.94 15.08
C SER A 77 -6.02 -10.20 13.70
N THR A 78 -6.62 -11.15 13.00
CA THR A 78 -6.12 -11.56 11.67
C THR A 78 -6.43 -10.49 10.64
N GLU A 79 -5.41 -10.04 9.92
CA GLU A 79 -5.52 -9.03 8.88
C GLU A 79 -4.82 -9.47 7.60
N PHE A 80 -5.39 -9.10 6.47
CA PHE A 80 -4.80 -9.25 5.15
C PHE A 80 -4.96 -7.94 4.39
N LEU A 81 -3.93 -7.53 3.69
CA LEU A 81 -3.97 -6.42 2.75
C LEU A 81 -3.34 -6.88 1.44
N VAL A 82 -4.01 -6.67 0.34
CA VAL A 82 -3.43 -6.81 -0.99
C VAL A 82 -3.73 -5.55 -1.78
N GLY A 83 -2.73 -5.04 -2.48
CA GLY A 83 -2.88 -3.84 -3.27
C GLY A 83 -1.90 -3.78 -4.43
N THR A 84 -2.17 -2.85 -5.33
CA THR A 84 -1.34 -2.61 -6.50
C THR A 84 -1.15 -1.11 -6.70
N PHE A 85 0.08 -0.70 -6.97
CA PHE A 85 0.40 0.60 -7.51
C PHE A 85 0.50 0.49 -9.03
N ILE A 86 -0.12 1.41 -9.73
CA ILE A 86 -0.14 1.47 -11.19
C ILE A 86 0.34 2.85 -11.60
N ASP A 87 1.48 2.91 -12.30
CA ASP A 87 2.00 4.14 -12.87
C ASP A 87 1.03 4.66 -13.95
N ALA A 88 0.50 5.87 -13.76
CA ALA A 88 -0.46 6.48 -14.67
C ALA A 88 0.15 6.90 -16.01
N LYS A 89 1.49 6.96 -16.11
CA LYS A 89 2.19 7.37 -17.35
C LYS A 89 2.44 6.19 -18.29
N ASP A 90 2.86 5.05 -17.75
CA ASP A 90 3.31 3.92 -18.58
C ASP A 90 2.63 2.57 -18.22
N GLY A 91 1.86 2.53 -17.15
CA GLY A 91 1.17 1.31 -16.71
C GLY A 91 2.08 0.28 -16.06
N SER A 92 3.26 0.66 -15.58
CA SER A 92 4.08 -0.20 -14.72
C SER A 92 3.36 -0.51 -13.43
N VAL A 93 3.52 -1.74 -12.93
CA VAL A 93 2.77 -2.22 -11.76
C VAL A 93 3.72 -2.72 -10.69
N LEU A 94 3.43 -2.32 -9.43
CA LEU A 94 3.96 -2.94 -8.23
C LEU A 94 2.80 -3.58 -7.48
N ILE A 95 2.93 -4.85 -7.13
CA ILE A 95 1.94 -5.59 -6.33
C ILE A 95 2.51 -5.79 -4.94
N SER A 96 1.71 -5.54 -3.91
CA SER A 96 2.04 -5.77 -2.51
C SER A 96 0.96 -6.61 -1.85
N ALA A 97 1.36 -7.54 -0.99
CA ALA A 97 0.46 -8.33 -0.17
C ALA A 97 1.05 -8.47 1.24
N GLU A 98 0.22 -8.29 2.25
CA GLU A 98 0.59 -8.40 3.65
C GLU A 98 -0.45 -9.26 4.39
N ALA A 99 0.02 -10.04 5.35
CA ALA A 99 -0.83 -10.78 6.28
C ALA A 99 -0.24 -10.70 7.68
N ALA A 100 -1.09 -10.50 8.67
CA ALA A 100 -0.69 -10.47 10.07
C ALA A 100 -1.66 -11.29 10.92
N ARG A 101 -1.11 -12.00 11.92
CA ARG A 101 -1.91 -12.70 12.92
C ARG A 101 -1.16 -12.85 14.23
N ARG A 102 -1.87 -12.70 15.33
CA ARG A 102 -1.38 -13.01 16.68
C ARG A 102 -1.75 -14.45 17.07
N PHE A 103 -0.85 -15.10 17.80
CA PHE A 103 -1.03 -16.43 18.36
C PHE A 103 -0.78 -16.36 19.88
N GLY A 104 -1.84 -16.53 20.65
CA GLY A 104 -1.83 -16.29 22.08
C GLY A 104 -1.50 -14.83 22.41
N GLU A 105 -0.88 -14.60 23.55
CA GLU A 105 -0.55 -13.24 24.04
C GLU A 105 0.83 -12.76 23.59
N SER A 106 1.71 -13.68 23.17
CA SER A 106 3.13 -13.40 23.02
C SER A 106 3.64 -13.45 21.56
N TRP A 107 2.97 -14.12 20.66
CA TRP A 107 3.48 -14.30 19.30
C TRP A 107 2.70 -13.50 18.28
N LYS A 108 3.41 -12.90 17.32
CA LYS A 108 2.82 -12.30 16.12
C LYS A 108 3.59 -12.78 14.89
N ILE A 109 2.86 -13.17 13.87
CA ILE A 109 3.43 -13.55 12.56
C ILE A 109 2.98 -12.51 11.55
N LEU A 110 3.96 -12.02 10.77
CA LEU A 110 3.73 -11.15 9.61
C LEU A 110 4.33 -11.81 8.38
N ILE A 111 3.59 -11.75 7.29
CA ILE A 111 4.04 -12.19 5.97
C ILE A 111 3.87 -11.00 5.03
N GLU A 112 4.92 -10.65 4.31
CA GLU A 112 4.92 -9.60 3.30
C GLU A 112 5.37 -10.18 1.98
N GLY A 113 4.76 -9.76 0.88
CA GLY A 113 5.18 -10.11 -0.46
C GLY A 113 5.13 -8.91 -1.40
N THR A 114 6.13 -8.77 -2.26
CA THR A 114 6.18 -7.71 -3.27
C THR A 114 6.60 -8.28 -4.61
N GLY A 115 5.94 -7.83 -5.67
CA GLY A 115 6.25 -8.20 -7.05
C GLY A 115 6.17 -6.99 -7.99
N TYR A 116 6.91 -7.04 -9.09
CA TYR A 116 7.07 -5.94 -10.03
C TYR A 116 6.77 -6.37 -11.46
N ILE A 117 5.96 -5.59 -12.17
CA ILE A 117 5.66 -5.75 -13.60
C ILE A 117 6.00 -4.43 -14.30
N PRO A 118 7.28 -4.16 -14.59
CA PRO A 118 7.71 -2.89 -15.15
C PRO A 118 7.47 -2.82 -16.66
N GLN A 119 7.16 -1.61 -17.14
CA GLN A 119 7.25 -1.26 -18.55
C GLN A 119 8.67 -0.78 -18.91
N ARG A 120 8.98 -0.76 -20.23
CA ARG A 120 10.30 -0.32 -20.70
C ARG A 120 10.55 1.15 -20.33
N GLY A 121 11.70 1.43 -19.74
CA GLY A 121 12.11 2.78 -19.35
C GLY A 121 11.63 3.22 -17.97
N ASN A 122 10.75 2.48 -17.33
CA ASN A 122 10.32 2.76 -15.97
C ASN A 122 11.40 2.37 -14.94
N VAL A 123 11.46 3.10 -13.84
CA VAL A 123 12.37 2.86 -12.73
C VAL A 123 12.18 1.47 -12.10
N LEU A 124 10.98 0.91 -12.13
CA LEU A 124 10.67 -0.43 -11.62
C LEU A 124 11.43 -1.53 -12.38
N GLN A 125 12.00 -1.25 -13.57
CA GLN A 125 12.86 -2.22 -14.27
C GLN A 125 14.09 -2.64 -13.46
N PHE A 126 14.61 -1.75 -12.61
CA PHE A 126 15.73 -2.09 -11.73
C PHE A 126 15.36 -3.14 -10.71
N PHE A 127 14.08 -3.22 -10.33
CA PHE A 127 13.55 -4.12 -9.31
C PHE A 127 12.84 -5.36 -9.88
N ARG A 128 12.79 -5.53 -11.18
CA ARG A 128 11.98 -6.60 -11.80
C ARG A 128 12.30 -8.02 -11.33
N ASN A 129 13.52 -8.24 -10.83
CA ASN A 129 13.99 -9.53 -10.33
C ASN A 129 14.04 -9.56 -8.79
N ASP A 130 13.60 -8.49 -8.12
CA ASP A 130 13.67 -8.33 -6.66
C ASP A 130 12.33 -8.65 -5.99
N ALA A 131 11.46 -9.42 -6.67
CA ALA A 131 10.26 -9.94 -6.05
C ALA A 131 10.64 -10.82 -4.85
N TYR A 132 9.99 -10.62 -3.72
CA TYR A 132 10.30 -11.33 -2.49
C TYR A 132 9.06 -11.70 -1.69
N ILE A 133 9.24 -12.67 -0.81
CA ILE A 133 8.34 -12.96 0.30
C ILE A 133 9.18 -12.92 1.57
N LYS A 134 8.72 -12.17 2.57
CA LYS A 134 9.34 -12.03 3.88
C LYS A 134 8.42 -12.60 4.93
N LEU A 135 8.98 -13.32 5.91
CA LEU A 135 8.30 -13.81 7.10
C LEU A 135 8.98 -13.21 8.33
N ASP A 136 8.21 -12.50 9.14
CA ASP A 136 8.63 -12.02 10.45
C ASP A 136 7.87 -12.76 11.53
N ILE A 137 8.58 -13.18 12.57
CA ILE A 137 8.03 -13.79 13.77
C ILE A 137 8.47 -12.95 14.96
N GLU A 138 7.50 -12.30 15.60
CA GLU A 138 7.72 -11.44 16.76
C GLU A 138 7.30 -12.17 18.04
N PHE A 139 8.12 -12.04 19.07
CA PHE A 139 7.81 -12.53 20.41
C PHE A 139 7.79 -11.35 21.40
N HIS A 140 6.69 -11.22 22.12
CA HIS A 140 6.47 -10.21 23.14
C HIS A 140 6.38 -10.89 24.51
N TYR A 141 7.04 -10.36 25.52
CA TYR A 141 7.07 -10.86 26.91
C TYR A 141 6.66 -9.76 27.88
#